data_65cbf4a51ba3916651ef3e1832fdc02c
#
_entry.id   65cbf4a51ba3916651ef3e1832fdc02c
#
_cell.length_a   1.000
_cell.length_b   1.000
_cell.length_c   1.000
_cell.angle_alpha   90.00
_cell.angle_beta   90.00
_cell.angle_gamma   90.00
#
_symmetry.space_group_name_H-M   'P 1'
#
loop_
_entity.id
_entity.type
_entity.pdbx_description
1 polymer ?
#
loop_
_entity_poly.entity_id
_entity_poly.type
_entity_poly.pdbx_seq_one_letter_code
_entity_poly.pdbx_strand_id
1 'polypeptide(L)'
;MAVRFVLDSDVLIDLLAGREPAGTVVPNLLQMNLAGTTAVTVYELYSGAVRSSHRRRLDEFLSALQIFALDARTARYAGAVDLSLRQKGRPINPGDNMIAGICLAHNLALVTRNVSHFRRVGDLKVITLQEITG
;
A
#
# COMPACT_ATOMS: atom_id res chain seq x y z
N MET A 1 -18.84 -5.55 1.55
CA MET A 1 -18.33 -4.63 0.51
C MET A 1 -16.92 -5.01 0.14
N ALA A 2 -16.55 -4.84 -1.10
CA ALA A 2 -15.18 -5.13 -1.55
C ALA A 2 -14.21 -4.06 -1.07
N VAL A 3 -12.96 -4.45 -0.84
CA VAL A 3 -11.88 -3.52 -0.53
C VAL A 3 -11.71 -2.51 -1.67
N ARG A 4 -11.51 -1.25 -1.34
CA ARG A 4 -11.32 -0.15 -2.30
C ARG A 4 -9.96 0.52 -2.17
N PHE A 5 -9.32 0.42 -1.01
CA PHE A 5 -8.08 1.13 -0.69
C PHE A 5 -6.98 0.16 -0.32
N VAL A 6 -5.80 0.38 -0.88
CA VAL A 6 -4.58 -0.33 -0.50
C VAL A 6 -3.75 0.63 0.35
N LEU A 7 -3.40 0.20 1.56
CA LEU A 7 -2.62 1.00 2.49
C LEU A 7 -1.13 0.73 2.28
N ASP A 8 -0.36 1.79 2.04
CA ASP A 8 1.09 1.69 1.90
C ASP A 8 1.77 1.47 3.27
N SER A 9 3.01 1.05 3.25
CA SER A 9 3.78 0.78 4.48
C SER A 9 3.88 1.99 5.40
N ASP A 10 4.07 3.20 4.86
CA ASP A 10 4.17 4.41 5.68
C ASP A 10 2.89 4.68 6.49
N VAL A 11 1.73 4.42 5.90
CA VAL A 11 0.44 4.57 6.56
C VAL A 11 0.27 3.53 7.67
N LEU A 12 0.68 2.30 7.42
CA LEU A 12 0.60 1.23 8.42
C LEU A 12 1.59 1.43 9.56
N ILE A 13 2.77 1.95 9.26
CA ILE A 13 3.75 2.31 10.29
C ILE A 13 3.17 3.42 11.20
N ASP A 14 2.54 4.44 10.60
CA ASP A 14 1.89 5.50 11.36
C ASP A 14 0.79 4.94 12.27
N LEU A 15 -0.02 4.02 11.76
CA LEU A 15 -1.08 3.38 12.55
C LEU A 15 -0.50 2.65 13.76
N LEU A 16 0.53 1.83 13.55
CA LEU A 16 1.14 1.05 14.62
C LEU A 16 1.86 1.92 15.65
N ALA A 17 2.30 3.10 15.23
CA ALA A 17 2.92 4.10 16.13
C ALA A 17 1.90 5.01 16.80
N GLY A 18 0.61 4.84 16.51
CA GLY A 18 -0.45 5.67 17.09
C GLY A 18 -0.50 7.09 16.55
N ARG A 19 0.05 7.33 15.36
CA ARG A 19 0.07 8.66 14.75
C ARG A 19 -1.22 8.96 14.01
N GLU A 20 -1.69 10.21 14.15
CA GLU A 20 -2.85 10.67 13.39
C GLU A 20 -2.40 11.23 12.01
N PRO A 21 -3.26 11.16 10.99
CA PRO A 21 -4.65 10.69 11.01
C PRO A 21 -4.82 9.16 10.92
N ALA A 22 -3.74 8.40 10.76
CA ALA A 22 -3.80 6.94 10.58
C ALA A 22 -4.49 6.26 11.77
N GLY A 23 -4.20 6.69 12.99
CA GLY A 23 -4.75 6.10 14.21
C GLY A 23 -6.28 6.10 14.27
N THR A 24 -6.93 7.07 13.63
CA THR A 24 -8.39 7.16 13.57
C THR A 24 -8.96 6.65 12.26
N VAL A 25 -8.39 7.07 11.14
CA VAL A 25 -8.95 6.78 9.80
C VAL A 25 -8.83 5.31 9.43
N VAL A 26 -7.67 4.71 9.69
CA VAL A 26 -7.42 3.33 9.27
C VAL A 26 -8.33 2.33 10.00
N PRO A 27 -8.50 2.41 11.34
CA PRO A 27 -9.46 1.51 12.01
C PRO A 27 -10.87 1.64 11.46
N ASN A 28 -11.31 2.84 11.11
CA ASN A 28 -12.63 3.04 10.51
C ASN A 28 -12.75 2.34 9.16
N LEU A 29 -11.73 2.44 8.31
CA LEU A 29 -11.70 1.76 7.02
C LEU A 29 -11.73 0.25 7.18
N LEU A 30 -10.99 -0.28 8.15
CA LEU A 30 -10.93 -1.72 8.43
C LEU A 30 -12.27 -2.23 8.95
N GLN A 31 -12.93 -1.47 9.80
CA GLN A 31 -14.23 -1.82 10.35
C GLN A 31 -15.29 -1.89 9.24
N MET A 32 -15.17 -1.05 8.22
CA MET A 32 -16.04 -1.04 7.05
C MET A 32 -15.60 -2.05 5.98
N ASN A 33 -14.52 -2.77 6.20
CA ASN A 33 -13.92 -3.72 5.26
C ASN A 33 -13.56 -3.08 3.91
N LEU A 34 -13.05 -1.84 3.95
CA LEU A 34 -12.71 -1.06 2.75
C LEU A 34 -11.21 -1.03 2.45
N ALA A 35 -10.36 -1.45 3.38
CA ALA A 35 -8.91 -1.33 3.23
C ALA A 35 -8.22 -2.69 3.31
N GLY A 36 -7.18 -2.82 2.51
CA GLY A 36 -6.26 -3.96 2.54
C GLY A 36 -4.85 -3.46 2.28
N THR A 37 -3.92 -4.37 2.04
CA THR A 37 -2.55 -4.03 1.68
C THR A 37 -2.00 -5.05 0.70
N THR A 38 -0.73 -4.95 0.34
CA THR A 38 -0.09 -5.84 -0.63
C THR A 38 0.92 -6.76 0.05
N ALA A 39 1.23 -7.89 -0.60
CA ALA A 39 2.30 -8.77 -0.17
C ALA A 39 3.66 -8.06 -0.15
N VAL A 40 3.88 -7.09 -1.05
CA VAL A 40 5.10 -6.28 -1.08
C VAL A 40 5.22 -5.44 0.20
N THR A 41 4.14 -4.81 0.63
CA THR A 41 4.08 -4.05 1.88
C THR A 41 4.34 -4.95 3.08
N VAL A 42 3.77 -6.17 3.08
CA VAL A 42 4.05 -7.16 4.12
C VAL A 42 5.55 -7.42 4.22
N TYR A 43 6.20 -7.67 3.08
CA TYR A 43 7.66 -7.85 3.03
C TYR A 43 8.39 -6.65 3.64
N GLU A 44 8.02 -5.44 3.26
CA GLU A 44 8.67 -4.22 3.76
C GLU A 44 8.52 -4.07 5.28
N LEU A 45 7.34 -4.34 5.81
CA LEU A 45 7.06 -4.23 7.24
C LEU A 45 7.87 -5.24 8.05
N TYR A 46 7.92 -6.50 7.61
CA TYR A 46 8.70 -7.51 8.32
C TYR A 46 10.20 -7.28 8.19
N SER A 47 10.64 -6.73 7.07
CA SER A 47 12.04 -6.37 6.85
C SER A 47 12.55 -5.38 7.89
N GLY A 48 11.67 -4.50 8.38
CA GLY A 48 11.99 -3.52 9.41
C GLY A 48 11.69 -3.97 10.84
N ALA A 49 11.10 -5.16 11.03
CA ALA A 49 10.63 -5.62 12.34
C ALA A 49 11.73 -6.41 13.07
N VAL A 50 12.67 -5.71 13.68
CA VAL A 50 13.82 -6.30 14.34
C VAL A 50 13.42 -7.01 15.64
N ARG A 51 12.47 -6.45 16.41
CA ARG A 51 12.06 -7.00 17.71
C ARG A 51 10.96 -8.03 17.57
N SER A 52 11.00 -9.09 18.37
CA SER A 52 9.99 -10.13 18.37
C SER A 52 8.60 -9.60 18.76
N SER A 53 8.54 -8.63 19.67
CA SER A 53 7.28 -7.99 20.05
C SER A 53 6.65 -7.23 18.88
N HIS A 54 7.47 -6.56 18.07
CA HIS A 54 7.00 -5.87 16.87
C HIS A 54 6.47 -6.87 15.84
N ARG A 55 7.20 -7.97 15.62
CA ARG A 55 6.73 -9.02 14.70
C ARG A 55 5.39 -9.60 15.12
N ARG A 56 5.18 -9.83 16.42
CA ARG A 56 3.90 -10.34 16.94
C ARG A 56 2.75 -9.36 16.69
N ARG A 57 3.00 -8.07 16.88
CA ARG A 57 1.99 -7.04 16.57
C ARG A 57 1.65 -7.03 15.09
N LEU A 58 2.64 -7.19 14.22
CA LEU A 58 2.40 -7.31 12.79
C LEU A 58 1.60 -8.56 12.45
N ASP A 59 1.93 -9.70 13.06
CA ASP A 59 1.20 -10.95 12.84
C ASP A 59 -0.28 -10.79 13.17
N GLU A 60 -0.57 -10.21 14.33
CA GLU A 60 -1.94 -9.99 14.76
C GLU A 60 -2.70 -9.03 13.83
N PHE A 61 -2.06 -7.91 13.51
CA PHE A 61 -2.67 -6.87 12.68
C PHE A 61 -2.93 -7.37 11.25
N LEU A 62 -1.92 -7.98 10.64
CA LEU A 62 -2.00 -8.43 9.24
C LEU A 62 -2.94 -9.63 9.05
N SER A 63 -3.16 -10.42 10.10
CA SER A 63 -4.09 -11.55 10.03
C SER A 63 -5.53 -11.12 9.76
N ALA A 64 -5.88 -9.89 10.09
CA ALA A 64 -7.22 -9.33 9.90
C ALA A 64 -7.38 -8.57 8.58
N LEU A 65 -6.30 -8.39 7.82
CA LEU A 65 -6.32 -7.62 6.58
C LEU A 65 -6.41 -8.52 5.36
N GLN A 66 -7.10 -8.04 4.33
CA GLN A 66 -6.97 -8.63 3.00
C GLN A 66 -5.62 -8.25 2.42
N ILE A 67 -4.86 -9.25 1.95
CA ILE A 67 -3.54 -9.04 1.39
C ILE A 67 -3.56 -9.44 -0.08
N PHE A 68 -3.27 -8.48 -0.96
CA PHE A 68 -3.24 -8.72 -2.40
C PHE A 68 -1.87 -9.25 -2.81
N ALA A 69 -1.87 -10.38 -3.50
CA ALA A 69 -0.65 -11.09 -3.88
C ALA A 69 0.08 -10.40 -5.02
N LEU A 70 1.39 -10.60 -5.04
CA LEU A 70 2.21 -10.34 -6.23
C LEU A 70 2.31 -11.66 -6.99
N ASP A 71 1.43 -11.84 -7.96
CA ASP A 71 1.42 -13.02 -8.82
C ASP A 71 1.84 -12.64 -10.25
N ALA A 72 1.76 -13.59 -11.18
CA ALA A 72 2.19 -13.35 -12.56
C ALA A 72 1.39 -12.22 -13.22
N ARG A 73 0.09 -12.14 -12.94
CA ARG A 73 -0.78 -11.10 -13.51
C ARG A 73 -0.40 -9.72 -12.99
N THR A 74 -0.29 -9.56 -11.67
CA THR A 74 0.06 -8.27 -11.06
C THR A 74 1.51 -7.88 -11.36
N ALA A 75 2.41 -8.84 -11.49
CA ALA A 75 3.80 -8.60 -11.88
C ALA A 75 3.90 -8.03 -13.30
N ARG A 76 3.03 -8.47 -14.21
CA ARG A 76 2.98 -7.89 -15.57
C ARG A 76 2.59 -6.41 -15.52
N TYR A 77 1.61 -6.04 -14.69
CA TYR A 77 1.27 -4.63 -14.49
C TYR A 77 2.44 -3.84 -13.92
N ALA A 78 3.13 -4.40 -12.92
CA ALA A 78 4.29 -3.75 -12.31
C ALA A 78 5.42 -3.53 -13.32
N GLY A 79 5.68 -4.53 -14.17
CA GLY A 79 6.68 -4.43 -15.23
C GLY A 79 6.35 -3.35 -16.25
N ALA A 80 5.07 -3.20 -16.61
CA ALA A 80 4.62 -2.15 -17.52
C ALA A 80 4.80 -0.77 -16.90
N VAL A 81 4.54 -0.62 -15.59
CA VAL A 81 4.77 0.64 -14.87
C VAL A 81 6.25 0.99 -14.91
N ASP A 82 7.12 0.06 -14.56
CA ASP A 82 8.56 0.27 -14.55
C ASP A 82 9.07 0.70 -15.92
N LEU A 83 8.70 -0.04 -16.96
CA LEU A 83 9.12 0.26 -18.33
C LEU A 83 8.69 1.68 -18.73
N SER A 84 7.45 2.03 -18.50
CA SER A 84 6.90 3.34 -18.85
C SER A 84 7.64 4.47 -18.13
N LEU A 85 7.88 4.33 -16.83
CA LEU A 85 8.56 5.37 -16.05
C LEU A 85 10.03 5.51 -16.43
N ARG A 86 10.71 4.41 -16.71
CA ARG A 86 12.10 4.45 -17.19
C ARG A 86 12.19 5.14 -18.55
N GLN A 87 11.26 4.87 -19.44
CA GLN A 87 11.21 5.53 -20.76
C GLN A 87 11.01 7.03 -20.65
N LYS A 88 10.29 7.48 -19.62
CA LYS A 88 10.08 8.91 -19.35
C LYS A 88 11.20 9.54 -18.53
N GLY A 89 12.21 8.76 -18.13
CA GLY A 89 13.29 9.25 -17.28
C GLY A 89 12.84 9.56 -15.85
N ARG A 90 11.76 8.94 -15.37
CA ARG A 90 11.20 9.20 -14.04
C ARG A 90 10.93 7.92 -13.26
N PRO A 91 11.94 7.04 -13.12
CA PRO A 91 11.74 5.76 -12.45
C PRO A 91 11.41 5.91 -10.96
N ILE A 92 10.72 4.90 -10.43
CA ILE A 92 10.55 4.69 -9.00
C ILE A 92 11.20 3.35 -8.64
N ASN A 93 11.33 3.05 -7.35
CA ASN A 93 11.99 1.82 -6.95
C ASN A 93 11.14 0.58 -7.28
N PRO A 94 11.75 -0.63 -7.34
CA PRO A 94 11.01 -1.85 -7.71
C PRO A 94 9.83 -2.17 -6.79
N GLY A 95 9.98 -1.96 -5.49
CA GLY A 95 8.89 -2.19 -4.54
C GLY A 95 7.67 -1.33 -4.86
N ASP A 96 7.90 -0.05 -5.16
CA ASP A 96 6.82 0.88 -5.51
C ASP A 96 6.18 0.51 -6.85
N ASN A 97 6.96 0.06 -7.83
CA ASN A 97 6.42 -0.47 -9.08
C ASN A 97 5.48 -1.65 -8.83
N MET A 98 5.86 -2.54 -7.95
CA MET A 98 5.08 -3.73 -7.62
C MET A 98 3.78 -3.37 -6.89
N ILE A 99 3.85 -2.45 -5.94
CA ILE A 99 2.66 -1.94 -5.24
C ILE A 99 1.70 -1.29 -6.23
N ALA A 100 2.22 -0.42 -7.09
CA ALA A 100 1.41 0.24 -8.12
C ALA A 100 0.78 -0.78 -9.08
N GLY A 101 1.53 -1.79 -9.49
CA GLY A 101 1.05 -2.84 -10.37
C GLY A 101 -0.11 -3.64 -9.77
N ILE A 102 0.00 -3.97 -8.49
CA ILE A 102 -1.07 -4.66 -7.77
C ILE A 102 -2.34 -3.79 -7.72
N CYS A 103 -2.18 -2.50 -7.39
CA CYS A 103 -3.31 -1.58 -7.34
C CYS A 103 -3.99 -1.44 -8.69
N LEU A 104 -3.22 -1.27 -9.76
CA LEU A 104 -3.76 -1.15 -11.11
C LEU A 104 -4.51 -2.42 -11.55
N ALA A 105 -3.92 -3.58 -11.28
CA ALA A 105 -4.51 -4.86 -11.67
C ALA A 105 -5.87 -5.09 -11.01
N HIS A 106 -6.05 -4.60 -9.81
CA HIS A 106 -7.29 -4.77 -9.01
C HIS A 106 -8.17 -3.52 -9.02
N ASN A 107 -7.76 -2.47 -9.73
CA ASN A 107 -8.50 -1.20 -9.78
C ASN A 107 -8.75 -0.60 -8.40
N LEU A 108 -7.70 -0.55 -7.58
CA LEU A 108 -7.74 -0.04 -6.22
C LEU A 108 -6.96 1.26 -6.09
N ALA A 109 -7.43 2.14 -5.21
CA ALA A 109 -6.71 3.38 -4.89
C ALA A 109 -5.60 3.08 -3.88
N LEU A 110 -4.45 3.69 -4.07
CA LEU A 110 -3.33 3.60 -3.13
C LEU A 110 -3.38 4.75 -2.15
N VAL A 111 -3.36 4.42 -0.86
CA VAL A 111 -3.31 5.39 0.22
C VAL A 111 -1.87 5.45 0.74
N THR A 112 -1.23 6.60 0.60
CA THR A 112 0.19 6.77 0.91
C THR A 112 0.49 8.22 1.28
N ARG A 113 1.58 8.43 2.01
CA ARG A 113 2.16 9.77 2.18
C ARG A 113 3.11 10.15 1.05
N ASN A 114 3.63 9.15 0.33
CA ASN A 114 4.60 9.34 -0.76
C ASN A 114 3.91 9.64 -2.09
N VAL A 115 3.09 10.67 -2.09
CA VAL A 115 2.21 10.99 -3.21
C VAL A 115 3.00 11.39 -4.46
N SER A 116 4.09 12.15 -4.29
CA SER A 116 4.87 12.65 -5.41
C SER A 116 5.48 11.54 -6.26
N HIS A 117 5.92 10.44 -5.63
CA HIS A 117 6.45 9.28 -6.34
C HIS A 117 5.36 8.54 -7.12
N PHE A 118 4.29 8.18 -6.43
CA PHE A 118 3.24 7.35 -7.03
C PHE A 118 2.41 8.10 -8.07
N ARG A 119 2.34 9.42 -8.00
CA ARG A 119 1.65 10.22 -9.04
C ARG A 119 2.38 10.21 -10.38
N ARG A 120 3.61 9.74 -10.42
CA ARG A 120 4.30 9.48 -11.70
C ARG A 120 3.62 8.37 -12.50
N VAL A 121 2.84 7.50 -11.83
CA VAL A 121 2.09 6.41 -12.47
C VAL A 121 0.73 6.97 -12.90
N GLY A 122 0.57 7.22 -14.21
CA GLY A 122 -0.53 8.02 -14.74
C GLY A 122 -1.93 7.50 -14.45
N ASP A 123 -2.12 6.18 -14.49
CA ASP A 123 -3.45 5.57 -14.32
C ASP A 123 -3.76 5.17 -12.88
N LEU A 124 -2.81 5.38 -11.97
CA LEU A 124 -2.97 5.00 -10.56
C LEU A 124 -3.72 6.08 -9.80
N LYS A 125 -4.75 5.68 -9.08
CA LYS A 125 -5.39 6.55 -8.09
C LYS A 125 -4.53 6.59 -6.83
N VAL A 126 -4.03 7.77 -6.49
CA VAL A 126 -3.18 7.98 -5.32
C VAL A 126 -3.85 9.02 -4.43
N ILE A 127 -4.11 8.66 -3.18
CA ILE A 127 -4.77 9.54 -2.23
C ILE A 127 -4.05 9.52 -0.88
N THR A 128 -4.27 10.58 -0.10
CA THR A 128 -3.83 10.66 1.29
C THR A 128 -4.99 10.28 2.21
N LEU A 129 -4.67 9.98 3.47
CA LEU A 129 -5.70 9.73 4.48
C LEU A 129 -6.58 10.95 4.71
N GLN A 130 -6.02 12.16 4.61
CA GLN A 130 -6.75 13.40 4.76
C GLN A 130 -7.85 13.53 3.71
N GLU A 131 -7.61 13.08 2.50
CA GLU A 131 -8.60 13.14 1.42
C GLU A 131 -9.78 12.19 1.66
N ILE A 132 -9.58 11.11 2.42
CA ILE A 132 -10.65 10.18 2.76
C ILE A 132 -11.59 10.78 3.82
N THR A 133 -11.05 11.56 4.74
CA THR A 133 -11.83 12.15 5.84
C THR A 133 -12.56 13.42 5.44
N GLY A 134 -12.14 14.04 4.36
CA GLY A 134 -12.75 15.26 3.84
C GLY A 134 -14.11 15.05 3.22
#